data_1e39a30e2baa843b10b12f512d2e1e27
#
_entry.id   1e39a30e2baa843b10b12f512d2e1e27
#
_cell.length_a   1.000
_cell.length_b   1.000
_cell.length_c   1.000
_cell.angle_alpha   90.00
_cell.angle_beta   90.00
_cell.angle_gamma   90.00
#
_symmetry.space_group_name_H-M   'P 1'
#
loop_
_entity.id
_entity.type
_entity.pdbx_description
1 polymer ?
#
loop_
_entity_poly.entity_id
_entity_poly.type
_entity_poly.pdbx_seq_one_letter_code
_entity_poly.pdbx_strand_id
1 'polypeptide(L)'
;PMADKKTVLITGAAGYIGAYLREAFRNRYNLWLTDIVPVEGEDVTIANLGDMNAMMDITGNVDAVVHLAAHPGDRDFHNKLLPDNIAGTYNVFEACRQNEVSRIVYASTNHVIDGYTKDRLVTSDMAIRPDSMYAVSKQFGESLGCFYSDRYGMSIVCLRIGSPLPDHHAGLLKNRRLLSTWLSIRDMVQLIGLSIDVEGLQFDIFHGISANARRYWDVYHAQHVLGYQPQDNAEQFAADVEAYESGEN
;
A
#
# COMPACT_ATOMS: atom_id res chain seq x y z
N PRO A 1 -4.86 -10.71 31.40
CA PRO A 1 -5.57 -11.07 30.17
C PRO A 1 -4.72 -10.56 29.02
N MET A 2 -4.33 -11.43 28.08
CA MET A 2 -3.76 -10.96 26.84
C MET A 2 -4.90 -10.20 26.13
N ALA A 3 -4.67 -8.96 25.72
CA ALA A 3 -5.62 -8.25 24.90
C ALA A 3 -5.90 -9.08 23.64
N ASP A 4 -7.16 -9.21 23.27
CA ASP A 4 -7.53 -9.93 22.05
C ASP A 4 -6.83 -9.25 20.88
N LYS A 5 -6.18 -10.06 20.03
CA LYS A 5 -5.51 -9.56 18.82
C LYS A 5 -6.57 -8.98 17.87
N LYS A 6 -6.26 -7.82 17.28
CA LYS A 6 -7.08 -7.28 16.19
C LYS A 6 -7.23 -8.30 15.07
N THR A 7 -8.44 -8.42 14.53
CA THR A 7 -8.71 -9.19 13.32
C THR A 7 -8.47 -8.29 12.10
N VAL A 8 -7.52 -8.65 11.27
CA VAL A 8 -7.09 -7.87 10.11
C VAL A 8 -7.31 -8.66 8.83
N LEU A 9 -8.18 -8.15 7.96
CA LEU A 9 -8.37 -8.70 6.62
C LEU A 9 -7.31 -8.12 5.67
N ILE A 10 -6.62 -9.00 4.94
CA ILE A 10 -5.72 -8.61 3.84
C ILE A 10 -6.37 -9.03 2.53
N THR A 11 -6.74 -8.07 1.68
CA THR A 11 -7.14 -8.35 0.29
C THR A 11 -5.92 -8.34 -0.61
N GLY A 12 -5.90 -9.17 -1.64
CA GLY A 12 -4.68 -9.35 -2.46
C GLY A 12 -3.59 -10.12 -1.71
N ALA A 13 -4.02 -11.06 -0.85
CA ALA A 13 -3.14 -11.81 0.03
C ALA A 13 -2.15 -12.72 -0.72
N ALA A 14 -2.48 -13.17 -1.93
CA ALA A 14 -1.58 -13.95 -2.79
C ALA A 14 -0.56 -13.08 -3.54
N GLY A 15 -0.76 -11.75 -3.55
CA GLY A 15 0.12 -10.81 -4.24
C GLY A 15 1.48 -10.63 -3.55
N TYR A 16 2.36 -9.87 -4.23
CA TYR A 16 3.73 -9.66 -3.78
C TYR A 16 3.83 -9.07 -2.36
N ILE A 17 3.15 -7.96 -2.10
CA ILE A 17 3.12 -7.34 -0.76
C ILE A 17 2.41 -8.25 0.24
N GLY A 18 1.29 -8.85 -0.17
CA GLY A 18 0.51 -9.78 0.66
C GLY A 18 1.34 -10.92 1.23
N ALA A 19 2.25 -11.48 0.44
CA ALA A 19 3.15 -12.56 0.88
C ALA A 19 4.02 -12.15 2.08
N TYR A 20 4.62 -10.97 2.04
CA TYR A 20 5.43 -10.46 3.16
C TYR A 20 4.58 -10.11 4.39
N LEU A 21 3.38 -9.55 4.18
CA LEU A 21 2.52 -9.20 5.30
C LEU A 21 1.96 -10.44 6.02
N ARG A 22 1.59 -11.49 5.28
CA ARG A 22 1.15 -12.77 5.87
C ARG A 22 2.20 -13.32 6.83
N GLU A 23 3.46 -13.31 6.41
CA GLU A 23 4.58 -13.77 7.23
C GLU A 23 4.82 -12.85 8.44
N ALA A 24 4.95 -11.55 8.21
CA ALA A 24 5.30 -10.59 9.25
C ALA A 24 4.20 -10.40 10.31
N PHE A 25 2.93 -10.51 9.91
CA PHE A 25 1.79 -10.23 10.77
C PHE A 25 1.13 -11.46 11.39
N ARG A 26 1.55 -12.67 11.02
CA ARG A 26 1.01 -13.94 11.50
C ARG A 26 0.88 -14.02 13.04
N ASN A 27 1.85 -13.49 13.75
CA ASN A 27 1.87 -13.50 15.21
C ASN A 27 1.35 -12.22 15.86
N ARG A 28 1.19 -11.15 15.08
CA ARG A 28 0.76 -9.83 15.58
C ARG A 28 -0.76 -9.68 15.59
N TYR A 29 -1.43 -10.16 14.54
CA TYR A 29 -2.88 -10.03 14.35
C TYR A 29 -3.53 -11.40 14.17
N ASN A 30 -4.86 -11.44 14.28
CA ASN A 30 -5.68 -12.52 13.76
C ASN A 30 -5.92 -12.22 12.27
N LEU A 31 -5.20 -12.92 11.37
CA LEU A 31 -5.24 -12.62 9.95
C LEU A 31 -6.39 -13.35 9.25
N TRP A 32 -7.18 -12.59 8.52
CA TRP A 32 -8.11 -13.08 7.52
C TRP A 32 -7.55 -12.73 6.14
N LEU A 33 -7.55 -13.70 5.23
CA LEU A 33 -6.90 -13.56 3.94
C LEU A 33 -7.90 -13.74 2.81
N THR A 34 -7.88 -12.85 1.81
CA THR A 34 -8.69 -13.00 0.61
C THR A 34 -7.90 -12.66 -0.66
N ASP A 35 -8.17 -13.43 -1.70
CA ASP A 35 -7.65 -13.23 -3.04
C ASP A 35 -8.56 -13.91 -4.05
N ILE A 36 -8.30 -13.73 -5.35
CA ILE A 36 -8.94 -14.47 -6.44
C ILE A 36 -8.27 -15.84 -6.72
N VAL A 37 -7.12 -16.09 -6.09
CA VAL A 37 -6.37 -17.35 -6.20
C VAL A 37 -5.99 -17.88 -4.81
N PRO A 38 -5.89 -19.21 -4.65
CA PRO A 38 -5.44 -19.79 -3.39
C PRO A 38 -3.94 -19.57 -3.15
N VAL A 39 -3.52 -19.70 -1.91
CA VAL A 39 -2.11 -19.73 -1.50
C VAL A 39 -1.86 -21.05 -0.78
N GLU A 40 -0.86 -21.80 -1.23
CA GLU A 40 -0.50 -23.08 -0.63
C GLU A 40 -0.13 -22.90 0.86
N GLY A 41 -0.73 -23.72 1.72
CA GLY A 41 -0.50 -23.70 3.16
C GLY A 41 -1.18 -22.58 3.93
N GLU A 42 -2.01 -21.74 3.28
CA GLU A 42 -2.76 -20.66 3.92
C GLU A 42 -4.28 -20.84 3.73
N ASP A 43 -5.04 -20.41 4.72
CA ASP A 43 -6.51 -20.32 4.61
C ASP A 43 -6.90 -19.01 3.94
N VAL A 44 -7.13 -19.07 2.64
CA VAL A 44 -7.49 -17.91 1.81
C VAL A 44 -8.92 -18.04 1.33
N THR A 45 -9.78 -17.11 1.70
CA THR A 45 -11.13 -17.00 1.14
C THR A 45 -11.04 -16.50 -0.29
N ILE A 46 -11.51 -17.30 -1.24
CA ILE A 46 -11.52 -16.92 -2.65
C ILE A 46 -12.71 -16.01 -2.91
N ALA A 47 -12.43 -14.74 -3.23
CA ALA A 47 -13.44 -13.73 -3.49
C ALA A 47 -13.00 -12.74 -4.57
N ASN A 48 -13.94 -12.33 -5.42
CA ASN A 48 -13.72 -11.30 -6.42
C ASN A 48 -14.22 -9.95 -5.89
N LEU A 49 -13.38 -8.91 -5.96
CA LEU A 49 -13.75 -7.55 -5.53
C LEU A 49 -15.01 -7.00 -6.22
N GLY A 50 -15.30 -7.46 -7.44
CA GLY A 50 -16.52 -7.10 -8.17
C GLY A 50 -17.82 -7.64 -7.55
N ASP A 51 -17.74 -8.62 -6.65
CA ASP A 51 -18.90 -9.20 -5.95
C ASP A 51 -19.10 -8.51 -4.60
N MET A 52 -20.09 -7.65 -4.55
CA MET A 52 -20.45 -6.90 -3.33
C MET A 52 -20.88 -7.82 -2.18
N ASN A 53 -21.58 -8.91 -2.45
CA ASN A 53 -22.00 -9.84 -1.40
C ASN A 53 -20.80 -10.54 -0.80
N ALA A 54 -19.85 -10.99 -1.64
CA ALA A 54 -18.61 -11.56 -1.16
C ALA A 54 -17.81 -10.54 -0.31
N MET A 55 -17.77 -9.27 -0.72
CA MET A 55 -17.11 -8.22 0.09
C MET A 55 -17.80 -8.02 1.43
N MET A 56 -19.13 -8.02 1.47
CA MET A 56 -19.89 -7.96 2.71
C MET A 56 -19.57 -9.13 3.64
N ASP A 57 -19.49 -10.33 3.10
CA ASP A 57 -19.22 -11.55 3.89
C ASP A 57 -17.81 -11.52 4.51
N ILE A 58 -16.78 -11.16 3.72
CA ILE A 58 -15.38 -11.18 4.18
C ILE A 58 -14.99 -10.00 5.07
N THR A 59 -15.74 -8.89 5.05
CA THR A 59 -15.47 -7.72 5.91
C THR A 59 -16.25 -7.76 7.22
N GLY A 60 -17.15 -8.73 7.39
CA GLY A 60 -17.88 -8.92 8.64
C GLY A 60 -16.98 -9.36 9.79
N ASN A 61 -17.07 -8.68 10.93
CA ASN A 61 -16.30 -8.97 12.15
C ASN A 61 -14.77 -8.80 12.02
N VAL A 62 -14.29 -7.89 11.17
CA VAL A 62 -12.88 -7.50 11.14
C VAL A 62 -12.69 -6.10 11.71
N ASP A 63 -11.57 -5.89 12.41
CA ASP A 63 -11.25 -4.58 12.99
C ASP A 63 -10.60 -3.64 11.96
N ALA A 64 -9.83 -4.21 11.05
CA ALA A 64 -9.14 -3.44 10.02
C ALA A 64 -9.02 -4.21 8.69
N VAL A 65 -8.98 -3.47 7.59
CA VAL A 65 -8.72 -4.01 6.26
C VAL A 65 -7.44 -3.39 5.69
N VAL A 66 -6.50 -4.23 5.26
CA VAL A 66 -5.37 -3.83 4.41
C VAL A 66 -5.73 -4.16 2.98
N HIS A 67 -6.10 -3.14 2.21
CA HIS A 67 -6.57 -3.32 0.83
C HIS A 67 -5.42 -3.20 -0.16
N LEU A 68 -4.85 -4.37 -0.54
CA LEU A 68 -3.77 -4.49 -1.52
C LEU A 68 -4.27 -4.91 -2.89
N ALA A 69 -5.41 -5.61 -2.96
CA ALA A 69 -5.93 -6.17 -4.20
C ALA A 69 -6.17 -5.08 -5.24
N ALA A 70 -5.51 -5.20 -6.37
CA ALA A 70 -5.62 -4.31 -7.52
C ALA A 70 -4.94 -4.95 -8.73
N HIS A 71 -5.35 -4.57 -9.93
CA HIS A 71 -4.58 -4.87 -11.13
C HIS A 71 -3.40 -3.89 -11.24
N PRO A 72 -2.15 -4.36 -11.29
CA PRO A 72 -0.97 -3.48 -11.26
C PRO A 72 -0.58 -2.90 -12.63
N GLY A 73 -1.22 -3.32 -13.71
CA GLY A 73 -0.91 -2.89 -15.08
C GLY A 73 -1.61 -1.61 -15.47
N ASP A 74 -1.07 -0.90 -16.46
CA ASP A 74 -1.60 0.34 -17.02
C ASP A 74 -2.46 0.14 -18.27
N ARG A 75 -2.52 -1.07 -18.79
CA ARG A 75 -3.25 -1.43 -20.01
C ARG A 75 -4.61 -2.02 -19.69
N ASP A 76 -5.52 -1.95 -20.66
CA ASP A 76 -6.86 -2.52 -20.58
C ASP A 76 -7.72 -1.92 -19.43
N PHE A 77 -8.03 -0.64 -19.61
CA PHE A 77 -8.84 0.09 -18.64
C PHE A 77 -10.20 -0.59 -18.38
N HIS A 78 -10.91 -0.97 -19.43
CA HIS A 78 -12.29 -1.47 -19.31
C HIS A 78 -12.39 -2.87 -18.68
N ASN A 79 -11.45 -3.76 -18.99
CA ASN A 79 -11.55 -5.14 -18.51
C ASN A 79 -10.69 -5.41 -17.27
N LYS A 80 -9.82 -4.46 -16.87
CA LYS A 80 -8.91 -4.62 -15.73
C LYS A 80 -9.02 -3.47 -14.73
N LEU A 81 -8.61 -2.26 -15.11
CA LEU A 81 -8.57 -1.16 -14.14
C LEU A 81 -9.95 -0.76 -13.64
N LEU A 82 -10.95 -0.69 -14.52
CA LEU A 82 -12.32 -0.31 -14.13
C LEU A 82 -12.96 -1.35 -13.18
N PRO A 83 -13.00 -2.64 -13.50
CA PRO A 83 -13.61 -3.61 -12.59
C PRO A 83 -12.79 -3.84 -11.32
N ASP A 84 -11.46 -3.95 -11.40
CA ASP A 84 -10.63 -4.33 -10.26
C ASP A 84 -10.30 -3.13 -9.37
N ASN A 85 -9.79 -2.02 -9.96
CA ASN A 85 -9.25 -0.89 -9.18
C ASN A 85 -10.30 0.17 -8.85
N ILE A 86 -11.32 0.34 -9.66
CA ILE A 86 -12.39 1.33 -9.43
C ILE A 86 -13.59 0.68 -8.73
N ALA A 87 -14.29 -0.22 -9.43
CA ALA A 87 -15.49 -0.85 -8.88
C ALA A 87 -15.17 -1.74 -7.68
N GLY A 88 -14.11 -2.53 -7.76
CA GLY A 88 -13.65 -3.37 -6.65
C GLY A 88 -13.24 -2.59 -5.42
N THR A 89 -12.50 -1.48 -5.58
CA THR A 89 -12.16 -0.60 -4.46
C THR A 89 -13.41 0.01 -3.83
N TYR A 90 -14.38 0.46 -4.64
CA TYR A 90 -15.66 0.94 -4.13
C TYR A 90 -16.36 -0.13 -3.30
N ASN A 91 -16.46 -1.35 -3.80
CA ASN A 91 -17.13 -2.45 -3.10
C ASN A 91 -16.49 -2.75 -1.73
N VAL A 92 -15.14 -2.78 -1.67
CA VAL A 92 -14.42 -2.99 -0.41
C VAL A 92 -14.73 -1.87 0.60
N PHE A 93 -14.66 -0.60 0.17
CA PHE A 93 -14.91 0.55 1.05
C PHE A 93 -16.37 0.57 1.53
N GLU A 94 -17.32 0.31 0.64
CA GLU A 94 -18.73 0.29 0.98
C GLU A 94 -19.08 -0.88 1.91
N ALA A 95 -18.53 -2.06 1.67
CA ALA A 95 -18.70 -3.21 2.57
C ALA A 95 -18.10 -2.92 3.96
N CYS A 96 -16.91 -2.33 4.01
CA CYS A 96 -16.30 -1.89 5.28
C CYS A 96 -17.18 -0.89 6.02
N ARG A 97 -17.79 0.07 5.31
CA ARG A 97 -18.72 1.04 5.89
C ARG A 97 -19.94 0.37 6.49
N GLN A 98 -20.56 -0.55 5.74
CA GLN A 98 -21.79 -1.24 6.19
C GLN A 98 -21.53 -2.18 7.36
N ASN A 99 -20.35 -2.80 7.42
CA ASN A 99 -19.91 -3.68 8.50
C ASN A 99 -19.20 -2.94 9.65
N GLU A 100 -19.17 -1.60 9.61
CA GLU A 100 -18.58 -0.74 10.66
C GLU A 100 -17.10 -1.08 10.95
N VAL A 101 -16.34 -1.45 9.90
CA VAL A 101 -14.91 -1.71 10.02
C VAL A 101 -14.19 -0.44 10.48
N SER A 102 -13.41 -0.55 11.56
CA SER A 102 -12.81 0.61 12.22
C SER A 102 -11.70 1.28 11.40
N ARG A 103 -10.99 0.53 10.54
CA ARG A 103 -9.83 1.03 9.81
C ARG A 103 -9.69 0.42 8.42
N ILE A 104 -9.38 1.27 7.42
CA ILE A 104 -8.89 0.83 6.12
C ILE A 104 -7.47 1.37 5.92
N VAL A 105 -6.52 0.50 5.63
CA VAL A 105 -5.20 0.85 5.09
C VAL A 105 -5.23 0.56 3.59
N TYR A 106 -5.26 1.61 2.79
CA TYR A 106 -5.36 1.52 1.34
C TYR A 106 -3.97 1.62 0.68
N ALA A 107 -3.59 0.58 -0.07
CA ALA A 107 -2.38 0.61 -0.88
C ALA A 107 -2.60 1.48 -2.12
N SER A 108 -2.26 2.76 -2.02
CA SER A 108 -2.08 3.66 -3.16
C SER A 108 -0.68 3.48 -3.77
N THR A 109 -0.27 4.38 -4.62
CA THR A 109 1.00 4.29 -5.35
C THR A 109 1.69 5.65 -5.44
N ASN A 110 3.01 5.65 -5.44
CA ASN A 110 3.83 6.82 -5.74
C ASN A 110 3.56 7.40 -7.15
N HIS A 111 3.07 6.58 -8.08
CA HIS A 111 2.71 7.00 -9.44
C HIS A 111 1.61 8.08 -9.47
N VAL A 112 0.83 8.25 -8.39
CA VAL A 112 -0.15 9.35 -8.25
C VAL A 112 0.50 10.74 -8.30
N ILE A 113 1.79 10.83 -7.91
CA ILE A 113 2.55 12.10 -7.86
C ILE A 113 3.88 12.03 -8.63
N ASP A 114 4.15 10.96 -9.38
CA ASP A 114 5.44 10.77 -10.07
C ASP A 114 5.61 11.67 -11.32
N GLY A 115 4.57 12.38 -11.74
CA GLY A 115 4.63 13.41 -12.77
C GLY A 115 5.33 14.72 -12.36
N TYR A 116 5.77 14.85 -11.09
CA TYR A 116 6.60 15.97 -10.65
C TYR A 116 8.07 15.80 -11.06
N THR A 117 8.76 16.95 -11.25
CA THR A 117 10.21 16.95 -11.46
C THR A 117 10.94 16.49 -10.19
N LYS A 118 12.09 15.83 -10.36
CA LYS A 118 12.85 15.19 -9.27
C LYS A 118 13.77 16.14 -8.50
N ASP A 119 13.71 17.44 -8.81
CA ASP A 119 14.50 18.53 -8.23
C ASP A 119 13.83 19.20 -7.02
N ARG A 120 12.69 18.67 -6.59
CA ARG A 120 11.94 19.19 -5.44
C ARG A 120 11.44 18.08 -4.54
N LEU A 121 11.26 18.41 -3.26
CA LEU A 121 10.58 17.52 -2.34
C LEU A 121 9.06 17.59 -2.59
N VAL A 122 8.46 16.45 -2.88
CA VAL A 122 7.01 16.31 -3.10
C VAL A 122 6.35 15.85 -1.81
N THR A 123 5.42 16.64 -1.31
CA THR A 123 4.64 16.34 -0.10
C THR A 123 3.29 15.70 -0.43
N SER A 124 2.65 15.07 0.55
CA SER A 124 1.39 14.35 0.33
C SER A 124 0.20 15.27 0.02
N ASP A 125 0.26 16.54 0.43
CA ASP A 125 -0.75 17.59 0.22
C ASP A 125 -0.62 18.31 -1.13
N MET A 126 0.44 18.07 -1.88
CA MET A 126 0.59 18.63 -3.21
C MET A 126 -0.44 18.05 -4.18
N ALA A 127 -0.85 18.86 -5.18
CA ALA A 127 -1.77 18.43 -6.22
C ALA A 127 -1.28 17.14 -6.90
N ILE A 128 -2.20 16.23 -7.17
CA ILE A 128 -1.87 14.98 -7.87
C ILE A 128 -1.37 15.25 -9.29
N ARG A 129 -0.36 14.48 -9.72
CA ARG A 129 0.20 14.47 -11.08
C ARG A 129 0.52 13.04 -11.50
N PRO A 130 -0.53 12.24 -11.82
CA PRO A 130 -0.36 10.84 -12.16
C PRO A 130 0.39 10.69 -13.49
N ASP A 131 1.22 9.65 -13.57
CA ASP A 131 2.02 9.32 -14.76
C ASP A 131 1.42 8.19 -15.61
N SER A 132 0.29 7.59 -15.17
CA SER A 132 -0.31 6.41 -15.78
C SER A 132 -1.80 6.28 -15.46
N MET A 133 -2.54 5.51 -16.26
CA MET A 133 -3.95 5.17 -15.95
C MET A 133 -4.07 4.30 -14.71
N TYR A 134 -3.06 3.48 -14.40
CA TYR A 134 -2.96 2.80 -13.11
C TYR A 134 -2.97 3.79 -11.95
N ALA A 135 -2.13 4.82 -12.04
CA ALA A 135 -2.06 5.88 -11.02
C ALA A 135 -3.40 6.62 -10.86
N VAL A 136 -4.08 6.92 -11.98
CA VAL A 136 -5.43 7.51 -11.96
C VAL A 136 -6.41 6.59 -11.22
N SER A 137 -6.36 5.28 -11.47
CA SER A 137 -7.22 4.32 -10.79
C SER A 137 -6.93 4.22 -9.29
N LYS A 138 -5.67 4.34 -8.88
CA LYS A 138 -5.29 4.35 -7.46
C LYS A 138 -5.65 5.67 -6.77
N GLN A 139 -5.57 6.78 -7.47
CA GLN A 139 -6.02 8.09 -6.97
C GLN A 139 -7.54 8.12 -6.70
N PHE A 140 -8.33 7.36 -7.48
CA PHE A 140 -9.75 7.19 -7.18
C PHE A 140 -9.97 6.69 -5.74
N GLY A 141 -9.20 5.70 -5.29
CA GLY A 141 -9.28 5.17 -3.93
C GLY A 141 -8.87 6.20 -2.85
N GLU A 142 -7.89 7.08 -3.13
CA GLU A 142 -7.55 8.19 -2.22
C GLU A 142 -8.73 9.17 -2.08
N SER A 143 -9.34 9.56 -3.19
CA SER A 143 -10.53 10.44 -3.19
C SER A 143 -11.73 9.77 -2.50
N LEU A 144 -11.93 8.48 -2.75
CA LEU A 144 -12.97 7.69 -2.11
C LEU A 144 -12.75 7.63 -0.59
N GLY A 145 -11.52 7.42 -0.15
CA GLY A 145 -11.12 7.41 1.26
C GLY A 145 -11.43 8.73 1.95
N CYS A 146 -11.05 9.86 1.35
CA CYS A 146 -11.39 11.18 1.84
C CYS A 146 -12.92 11.35 1.99
N PHE A 147 -13.68 11.01 0.95
CA PHE A 147 -15.14 11.10 0.98
C PHE A 147 -15.77 10.23 2.10
N TYR A 148 -15.32 8.98 2.25
CA TYR A 148 -15.86 8.08 3.29
C TYR A 148 -15.49 8.54 4.69
N SER A 149 -14.30 9.10 4.86
CA SER A 149 -13.88 9.68 6.14
C SER A 149 -14.72 10.90 6.50
N ASP A 150 -14.85 11.87 5.60
CA ASP A 150 -15.60 13.11 5.85
C ASP A 150 -17.11 12.85 6.03
N ARG A 151 -17.66 11.92 5.25
CA ARG A 151 -19.10 11.67 5.24
C ARG A 151 -19.57 10.71 6.31
N TYR A 152 -18.76 9.71 6.65
CA TYR A 152 -19.15 8.61 7.53
C TYR A 152 -18.26 8.44 8.75
N GLY A 153 -17.21 9.28 8.91
CA GLY A 153 -16.30 9.22 10.05
C GLY A 153 -15.37 8.00 10.04
N MET A 154 -15.22 7.33 8.89
CA MET A 154 -14.34 6.17 8.78
C MET A 154 -12.87 6.55 8.91
N SER A 155 -12.08 5.69 9.55
CA SER A 155 -10.64 5.89 9.62
C SER A 155 -9.94 5.22 8.43
N ILE A 156 -9.31 6.04 7.56
CA ILE A 156 -8.71 5.57 6.32
C ILE A 156 -7.31 6.15 6.16
N VAL A 157 -6.33 5.27 6.00
CA VAL A 157 -4.92 5.61 5.76
C VAL A 157 -4.56 5.19 4.35
N CYS A 158 -4.16 6.13 3.50
CA CYS A 158 -3.68 5.87 2.15
C CYS A 158 -2.15 5.87 2.12
N LEU A 159 -1.55 4.82 1.58
CA LEU A 159 -0.10 4.69 1.45
C LEU A 159 0.31 4.76 -0.01
N ARG A 160 0.97 5.84 -0.42
CA ARG A 160 1.62 5.97 -1.73
C ARG A 160 2.91 5.16 -1.72
N ILE A 161 2.77 3.87 -1.93
CA ILE A 161 3.86 2.90 -1.86
C ILE A 161 4.85 3.15 -2.98
N GLY A 162 6.14 3.19 -2.64
CA GLY A 162 7.25 3.31 -3.56
C GLY A 162 7.56 1.99 -4.29
N SER A 163 8.81 1.57 -4.29
CA SER A 163 9.26 0.35 -4.94
C SER A 163 9.60 -0.71 -3.87
N PRO A 164 8.64 -1.54 -3.43
CA PRO A 164 8.87 -2.53 -2.39
C PRO A 164 9.69 -3.70 -2.95
N LEU A 165 10.93 -3.81 -2.50
CA LEU A 165 11.86 -4.86 -2.93
C LEU A 165 12.72 -5.33 -1.75
N PRO A 166 13.04 -6.64 -1.65
CA PRO A 166 14.02 -7.12 -0.69
C PRO A 166 15.42 -6.59 -1.03
N ASP A 167 16.28 -6.45 -0.05
CA ASP A 167 17.64 -5.90 -0.15
C ASP A 167 18.58 -6.66 -1.11
N HIS A 168 18.32 -7.95 -1.33
CA HIS A 168 19.05 -8.79 -2.27
C HIS A 168 18.49 -8.77 -3.70
N HIS A 169 17.51 -7.92 -4.01
CA HIS A 169 16.91 -7.89 -5.34
C HIS A 169 17.86 -7.27 -6.36
N ALA A 170 18.17 -8.01 -7.43
CA ALA A 170 19.13 -7.59 -8.45
C ALA A 170 18.81 -6.25 -9.14
N GLY A 171 17.54 -5.84 -9.15
CA GLY A 171 17.10 -4.55 -9.67
C GLY A 171 17.69 -3.35 -8.92
N LEU A 172 17.99 -3.51 -7.60
CA LEU A 172 18.59 -2.46 -6.78
C LEU A 172 20.00 -2.07 -7.27
N LEU A 173 20.69 -2.99 -7.93
CA LEU A 173 22.05 -2.79 -8.44
C LEU A 173 22.07 -2.21 -9.87
N LYS A 174 20.91 -2.05 -10.52
CA LYS A 174 20.82 -1.76 -11.97
C LYS A 174 19.87 -0.61 -12.30
N ASN A 175 19.21 -0.02 -11.33
CA ASN A 175 18.18 0.98 -11.59
C ASN A 175 18.34 2.20 -10.68
N ARG A 176 18.86 3.29 -11.22
CA ARG A 176 19.08 4.56 -10.52
C ARG A 176 17.82 5.11 -9.85
N ARG A 177 16.63 4.90 -10.44
CA ARG A 177 15.37 5.34 -9.84
C ARG A 177 15.14 4.72 -8.46
N LEU A 178 15.56 3.47 -8.26
CA LEU A 178 15.41 2.77 -6.98
C LEU A 178 16.23 3.40 -5.85
N LEU A 179 17.32 4.13 -6.16
CA LEU A 179 18.07 4.89 -5.15
C LEU A 179 17.22 5.97 -4.46
N SER A 180 16.12 6.38 -5.09
CA SER A 180 15.17 7.36 -4.55
C SER A 180 13.87 6.74 -4.05
N THR A 181 13.41 5.64 -4.68
CA THR A 181 12.04 5.14 -4.53
C THR A 181 11.94 3.82 -3.78
N TRP A 182 13.07 3.21 -3.42
CA TRP A 182 13.07 1.94 -2.72
C TRP A 182 12.32 2.00 -1.40
N LEU A 183 11.54 0.96 -1.16
CA LEU A 183 10.94 0.65 0.12
C LEU A 183 11.39 -0.76 0.50
N SER A 184 12.23 -0.89 1.51
CA SER A 184 12.63 -2.22 1.99
C SER A 184 11.42 -2.96 2.57
N ILE A 185 11.50 -4.29 2.59
CA ILE A 185 10.42 -5.11 3.17
C ILE A 185 10.24 -4.80 4.65
N ARG A 186 11.33 -4.58 5.40
CA ARG A 186 11.29 -4.21 6.81
C ARG A 186 10.54 -2.90 7.03
N ASP A 187 10.88 -1.87 6.29
CA ASP A 187 10.27 -0.55 6.41
C ASP A 187 8.81 -0.58 5.93
N MET A 188 8.49 -1.35 4.90
CA MET A 188 7.12 -1.57 4.43
C MET A 188 6.24 -2.21 5.52
N VAL A 189 6.72 -3.28 6.14
CA VAL A 189 6.00 -3.97 7.22
C VAL A 189 5.79 -3.03 8.40
N GLN A 190 6.80 -2.24 8.78
CA GLN A 190 6.68 -1.24 9.83
C GLN A 190 5.59 -0.21 9.49
N LEU A 191 5.66 0.39 8.30
CA LEU A 191 4.72 1.44 7.86
C LEU A 191 3.27 0.94 7.85
N ILE A 192 3.02 -0.24 7.28
CA ILE A 192 1.67 -0.82 7.22
C ILE A 192 1.18 -1.18 8.63
N GLY A 193 2.03 -1.77 9.47
CA GLY A 193 1.68 -2.08 10.85
C GLY A 193 1.32 -0.84 11.67
N LEU A 194 2.09 0.24 11.55
CA LEU A 194 1.77 1.54 12.18
C LEU A 194 0.45 2.10 11.66
N SER A 195 0.17 1.97 10.37
CA SER A 195 -1.08 2.44 9.75
C SER A 195 -2.31 1.66 10.24
N ILE A 196 -2.15 0.38 10.57
CA ILE A 196 -3.21 -0.43 11.18
C ILE A 196 -3.48 0.02 12.62
N ASP A 197 -2.43 0.36 13.36
CA ASP A 197 -2.50 0.54 14.82
C ASP A 197 -2.62 2.00 15.29
N VAL A 198 -2.36 2.98 14.42
CA VAL A 198 -2.46 4.40 14.80
C VAL A 198 -3.87 4.73 15.31
N GLU A 199 -3.94 5.42 16.44
CA GLU A 199 -5.21 5.85 17.04
C GLU A 199 -5.53 7.32 16.70
N GLY A 200 -6.81 7.67 16.68
CA GLY A 200 -7.26 9.05 16.52
C GLY A 200 -7.10 9.64 15.11
N LEU A 201 -6.59 8.87 14.15
CA LEU A 201 -6.42 9.32 12.77
C LEU A 201 -7.69 8.99 11.96
N GLN A 202 -8.31 9.99 11.36
CA GLN A 202 -9.47 9.80 10.48
C GLN A 202 -9.04 9.54 9.03
N PHE A 203 -8.41 10.53 8.39
CA PHE A 203 -7.93 10.40 7.02
C PHE A 203 -6.54 11.00 6.87
N ASP A 204 -5.64 10.28 6.24
CA ASP A 204 -4.35 10.82 5.83
C ASP A 204 -3.71 10.04 4.68
N ILE A 205 -2.73 10.67 4.02
CA ILE A 205 -1.97 10.11 2.90
C ILE A 205 -0.48 10.18 3.23
N PHE A 206 0.22 9.06 3.18
CA PHE A 206 1.66 8.99 3.45
C PHE A 206 2.44 8.40 2.28
N HIS A 207 3.67 8.88 2.11
CA HIS A 207 4.61 8.26 1.17
C HIS A 207 5.32 7.07 1.83
N GLY A 208 5.27 5.92 1.17
CA GLY A 208 5.91 4.69 1.61
C GLY A 208 7.24 4.47 0.87
N ILE A 209 8.32 5.01 1.41
CA ILE A 209 9.71 4.76 0.97
C ILE A 209 10.61 4.60 2.19
N SER A 210 11.78 3.95 1.99
CA SER A 210 12.83 3.87 3.00
C SER A 210 13.55 5.22 3.19
N ALA A 211 14.50 5.31 4.13
CA ALA A 211 15.25 6.53 4.42
C ALA A 211 16.26 6.90 3.32
N ASN A 212 15.89 6.74 2.07
CA ASN A 212 16.76 6.94 0.91
C ASN A 212 17.35 8.35 0.88
N ALA A 213 18.69 8.45 0.76
CA ALA A 213 19.37 9.74 0.70
C ALA A 213 18.96 10.58 -0.52
N ARG A 214 18.67 9.89 -1.65
CA ARG A 214 18.28 10.53 -2.93
C ARG A 214 16.76 10.64 -3.11
N ARG A 215 15.96 10.56 -2.03
CA ARG A 215 14.51 10.66 -2.09
C ARG A 215 14.05 12.06 -2.53
N TYR A 216 12.98 12.10 -3.25
CA TYR A 216 12.25 13.33 -3.61
C TYR A 216 10.78 13.30 -3.13
N TRP A 217 10.39 12.27 -2.37
CA TRP A 217 9.11 12.23 -1.65
C TRP A 217 9.33 12.41 -0.16
N ASP A 218 8.43 13.17 0.45
CA ASP A 218 8.48 13.45 1.88
C ASP A 218 8.17 12.18 2.70
N VAL A 219 8.99 11.90 3.69
CA VAL A 219 8.75 10.87 4.71
C VAL A 219 8.49 11.48 6.09
N TYR A 220 8.76 12.78 6.26
CA TYR A 220 8.65 13.45 7.57
C TYR A 220 7.22 13.46 8.08
N HIS A 221 6.23 13.55 7.18
CA HIS A 221 4.83 13.47 7.54
C HIS A 221 4.49 12.11 8.19
N ALA A 222 4.90 11.00 7.59
CA ALA A 222 4.71 9.66 8.18
C ALA A 222 5.50 9.49 9.49
N GLN A 223 6.71 10.05 9.58
CA GLN A 223 7.50 10.03 10.83
C GLN A 223 6.79 10.76 11.95
N HIS A 224 6.22 11.94 11.67
CA HIS A 224 5.57 12.77 12.69
C HIS A 224 4.23 12.20 13.14
N VAL A 225 3.39 11.75 12.20
CA VAL A 225 2.02 11.32 12.48
C VAL A 225 1.94 9.86 12.90
N LEU A 226 2.64 8.97 12.20
CA LEU A 226 2.61 7.53 12.47
C LEU A 226 3.73 7.04 13.38
N GLY A 227 4.76 7.86 13.63
CA GLY A 227 5.99 7.40 14.27
C GLY A 227 6.83 6.49 13.38
N TYR A 228 6.68 6.60 12.05
CA TYR A 228 7.42 5.79 11.09
C TYR A 228 8.92 6.06 11.19
N GLN A 229 9.72 5.02 11.35
CA GLN A 229 11.17 5.10 11.50
C GLN A 229 11.85 4.20 10.45
N PRO A 230 11.90 4.64 9.17
CA PRO A 230 12.55 3.85 8.14
C PRO A 230 14.04 3.70 8.46
N GLN A 231 14.57 2.49 8.31
CA GLN A 231 15.92 2.14 8.72
C GLN A 231 16.85 1.89 7.54
N ASP A 232 16.27 1.57 6.37
CA ASP A 232 17.06 1.20 5.19
C ASP A 232 17.28 2.40 4.27
N ASN A 233 18.42 2.38 3.55
CA ASN A 233 18.80 3.44 2.62
C ASN A 233 19.42 2.83 1.36
N ALA A 234 18.82 3.11 0.21
CA ALA A 234 19.29 2.62 -1.08
C ALA A 234 20.68 3.15 -1.48
N GLU A 235 21.23 4.16 -0.79
CA GLU A 235 22.56 4.68 -1.07
C GLU A 235 23.66 3.60 -0.98
N GLN A 236 23.43 2.54 -0.20
CA GLN A 236 24.32 1.37 -0.14
C GLN A 236 24.52 0.68 -1.50
N PHE A 237 23.61 0.86 -2.46
CA PHE A 237 23.66 0.28 -3.80
C PHE A 237 24.16 1.28 -4.87
N ALA A 238 24.53 2.51 -4.49
CA ALA A 238 24.83 3.58 -5.45
C ALA A 238 26.04 3.23 -6.32
N ALA A 239 27.11 2.68 -5.75
CA ALA A 239 28.32 2.29 -6.48
C ALA A 239 28.03 1.20 -7.53
N ASP A 240 27.22 0.19 -7.18
CA ASP A 240 26.83 -0.88 -8.12
C ASP A 240 25.99 -0.33 -9.27
N VAL A 241 25.06 0.58 -8.98
CA VAL A 241 24.24 1.24 -10.02
C VAL A 241 25.11 2.05 -10.96
N GLU A 242 26.08 2.81 -10.45
CA GLU A 242 27.01 3.62 -11.25
C GLU A 242 27.91 2.74 -12.13
N ALA A 243 28.43 1.64 -11.58
CA ALA A 243 29.21 0.66 -12.35
C ALA A 243 28.37 -0.02 -13.45
N TYR A 244 27.13 -0.34 -13.17
CA TYR A 244 26.22 -0.90 -14.18
C TYR A 244 25.91 0.08 -15.32
N GLU A 245 25.69 1.37 -15.01
CA GLU A 245 25.41 2.40 -16.01
C GLU A 245 26.65 2.77 -16.84
N SER A 246 27.85 2.70 -16.26
CA SER A 246 29.10 2.94 -17.00
C SER A 246 29.55 1.77 -17.88
N GLY A 247 28.89 0.61 -17.73
CA GLY A 247 29.23 -0.60 -18.49
C GLY A 247 30.49 -1.30 -17.98
N GLU A 248 30.85 -1.09 -16.72
CA GLU A 248 32.03 -1.69 -16.07
C GLU A 248 31.75 -3.08 -15.47
N ASN A 249 30.53 -3.65 -15.71
CA ASN A 249 30.12 -4.99 -15.25
C ASN A 249 29.82 -5.93 -16.42
#